data_85f530b6bfa395e6c5b1e07bc11c37a1
#
_entry.id   85f530b6bfa395e6c5b1e07bc11c37a1
#
_cell.length_a   1.000
_cell.length_b   1.000
_cell.length_c   1.000
_cell.angle_alpha   90.00
_cell.angle_beta   90.00
_cell.angle_gamma   90.00
#
_symmetry.space_group_name_H-M   'P 1'
#
loop_
_entity.id
_entity.type
_entity.pdbx_description
1 polymer ?
#
loop_
_entity_poly.entity_id
_entity_poly.type
_entity_poly.pdbx_seq_one_letter_code
_entity_poly.pdbx_strand_id
1 'polypeptide(L)'
;MQIKRLQIDDYLCLVDFDIVFDTVSGGSSTILIGENGAGKSTMIECILNILMSFDSPAIEMQIDYDYSMEYEYAQKAIQIVKNEKNYRIEVDGEFCEGSYRKVRSFTKTHSVFPQRIIAFYSGANNKLLPQIKKMNARYTQRCRNTLESFLKVVSNESDQSLPSFPKRKYNYCDEGMTPIYLVAILCGQGSFEKDYLVNACRFNEIQCMNMVIDTDKVENIFGRGRFDGDMPTGLYYLTDFIEHRFTDLLRRGFMYSAMGKSYFVIKEIGNLGLDSIAILEFFEKLYSLFDARFEVTITQGISTVKCKSMSEGQRQLIKVLGMLGICKTEDSLVLMDEPDAYMNPRWKYDIKSTMDQSLQEAVNTQAIIATHDPLVINGVPKEYIRIFTRNENQGRFFTRVITPVENTEGMGIDGLLQSEYYGLQTSYDQKSHKKFLRRQELYLKLIGESATDEEKAELREITKDLGLLPLSYNSIDFLYDDFLNVYKRCNLYSKEYLTYDQVLERREKIKEIIEALYEGQV
;
A
#
# COMPACT_ATOMS: atom_id res chain seq x y z
N MET A 1 5.54 -8.18 -13.32
CA MET A 1 5.06 -9.48 -12.79
C MET A 1 3.61 -9.36 -12.40
N GLN A 2 2.78 -10.35 -12.75
CA GLN A 2 1.36 -10.39 -12.39
C GLN A 2 1.01 -11.75 -11.81
N ILE A 3 0.83 -11.82 -10.49
CA ILE A 3 0.39 -13.03 -9.80
C ILE A 3 -1.07 -13.27 -10.19
N LYS A 4 -1.39 -14.50 -10.64
CA LYS A 4 -2.74 -14.92 -11.05
C LYS A 4 -3.41 -15.73 -9.95
N ARG A 5 -2.66 -16.62 -9.30
CA ARG A 5 -3.17 -17.50 -8.25
C ARG A 5 -2.08 -17.81 -7.22
N LEU A 6 -2.47 -17.90 -5.97
CA LEU A 6 -1.64 -18.41 -4.90
C LEU A 6 -2.42 -19.41 -4.06
N GLN A 7 -1.84 -20.58 -3.87
CA GLN A 7 -2.38 -21.64 -3.00
C GLN A 7 -1.35 -21.97 -1.92
N ILE A 8 -1.82 -22.16 -0.68
CA ILE A 8 -1.00 -22.52 0.47
C ILE A 8 -1.75 -23.62 1.23
N ASP A 9 -1.08 -24.74 1.49
CA ASP A 9 -1.70 -25.89 2.14
C ASP A 9 -1.97 -25.62 3.62
N ASP A 10 -0.94 -25.38 4.41
CA ASP A 10 -1.08 -25.16 5.85
C ASP A 10 0.02 -24.23 6.39
N TYR A 11 -0.31 -22.95 6.61
CA TYR A 11 0.56 -21.99 7.25
C TYR A 11 -0.22 -20.99 8.10
N LEU A 12 -0.08 -21.08 9.41
CA LEU A 12 -0.79 -20.23 10.38
C LEU A 12 -2.31 -20.28 10.19
N CYS A 13 -2.93 -19.19 9.76
CA CYS A 13 -4.35 -19.11 9.43
C CYS A 13 -4.67 -19.43 7.96
N LEU A 14 -3.66 -19.60 7.12
CA LEU A 14 -3.81 -19.98 5.70
C LEU A 14 -3.82 -21.51 5.62
N VAL A 15 -5.00 -22.11 5.71
CA VAL A 15 -5.24 -23.55 5.65
C VAL A 15 -6.12 -23.82 4.45
N ASP A 16 -5.72 -24.72 3.56
CA ASP A 16 -6.37 -24.95 2.26
C ASP A 16 -6.65 -23.62 1.52
N PHE A 17 -5.69 -22.72 1.65
CA PHE A 17 -5.85 -21.34 1.19
C PHE A 17 -5.70 -21.23 -0.32
N ASP A 18 -6.64 -20.57 -0.95
CA ASP A 18 -6.64 -20.31 -2.39
C ASP A 18 -7.12 -18.89 -2.67
N ILE A 19 -6.32 -18.13 -3.42
CA ILE A 19 -6.67 -16.79 -3.90
C ILE A 19 -6.37 -16.65 -5.39
N VAL A 20 -7.34 -16.12 -6.12
CA VAL A 20 -7.22 -15.77 -7.54
C VAL A 20 -7.23 -14.25 -7.67
N PHE A 21 -6.28 -13.73 -8.42
CA PHE A 21 -6.17 -12.32 -8.76
C PHE A 21 -6.69 -12.11 -10.18
N ASP A 22 -7.82 -11.40 -10.32
CA ASP A 22 -8.32 -11.06 -11.64
C ASP A 22 -7.43 -10.00 -12.27
N THR A 23 -6.96 -10.28 -13.47
CA THR A 23 -6.19 -9.33 -14.26
C THR A 23 -7.13 -8.67 -15.26
N VAL A 24 -7.82 -7.63 -14.82
CA VAL A 24 -8.61 -6.80 -15.71
C VAL A 24 -7.66 -5.87 -16.48
N SER A 25 -7.79 -5.82 -17.79
CA SER A 25 -7.04 -4.91 -18.64
C SER A 25 -7.29 -3.47 -18.20
N GLY A 26 -6.26 -2.82 -17.63
CA GLY A 26 -6.31 -1.41 -17.24
C GLY A 26 -6.10 -1.10 -15.76
N GLY A 27 -6.05 -2.10 -14.86
CA GLY A 27 -5.76 -1.87 -13.43
C GLY A 27 -4.67 -2.81 -12.93
N SER A 28 -3.63 -2.25 -12.33
CA SER A 28 -2.47 -3.00 -11.84
C SER A 28 -2.52 -3.26 -10.33
N SER A 29 -3.58 -2.84 -9.62
CA SER A 29 -3.65 -2.95 -8.16
C SER A 29 -4.85 -3.74 -7.67
N THR A 30 -4.59 -4.71 -6.76
CA THR A 30 -5.61 -5.48 -6.03
C THR A 30 -5.63 -5.05 -4.57
N ILE A 31 -6.81 -4.80 -4.03
CA ILE A 31 -6.99 -4.44 -2.63
C ILE A 31 -7.51 -5.63 -1.83
N LEU A 32 -6.85 -5.91 -0.73
CA LEU A 32 -7.22 -6.93 0.24
C LEU A 32 -7.84 -6.26 1.46
N ILE A 33 -9.08 -6.61 1.76
CA ILE A 33 -9.78 -6.12 2.95
C ILE A 33 -10.19 -7.27 3.85
N GLY A 34 -10.65 -6.97 5.04
CA GLY A 34 -11.17 -7.94 6.00
C GLY A 34 -10.70 -7.66 7.41
N GLU A 35 -11.19 -8.47 8.34
CA GLU A 35 -10.91 -8.34 9.77
C GLU A 35 -9.42 -8.44 10.12
N ASN A 36 -9.08 -7.89 11.30
CA ASN A 36 -7.74 -8.06 11.86
C ASN A 36 -7.49 -9.54 12.16
N GLY A 37 -6.32 -10.03 11.74
CA GLY A 37 -5.97 -11.44 11.89
C GLY A 37 -6.58 -12.39 10.85
N ALA A 38 -7.30 -11.88 9.84
CA ALA A 38 -7.85 -12.69 8.75
C ALA A 38 -6.80 -13.18 7.72
N GLY A 39 -5.50 -12.91 7.91
CA GLY A 39 -4.44 -13.49 7.09
C GLY A 39 -3.90 -12.63 5.95
N LYS A 40 -4.35 -11.38 5.79
CA LYS A 40 -3.87 -10.45 4.72
C LYS A 40 -2.36 -10.28 4.74
N SER A 41 -1.81 -9.84 5.87
CA SER A 41 -0.36 -9.65 6.06
C SER A 41 0.41 -10.97 5.95
N THR A 42 -0.17 -12.08 6.42
CA THR A 42 0.43 -13.43 6.32
C THR A 42 0.55 -13.86 4.86
N MET A 43 -0.47 -13.60 4.04
CA MET A 43 -0.41 -13.91 2.60
C MET A 43 0.66 -13.06 1.88
N ILE A 44 0.76 -11.76 2.20
CA ILE A 44 1.84 -10.89 1.67
C ILE A 44 3.21 -11.44 2.09
N GLU A 45 3.37 -11.87 3.34
CA GLU A 45 4.59 -12.51 3.85
C GLU A 45 4.92 -13.78 3.07
N CYS A 46 3.95 -14.64 2.80
CA CYS A 46 4.15 -15.85 2.02
C CYS A 46 4.65 -15.55 0.60
N ILE A 47 4.02 -14.61 -0.12
CA ILE A 47 4.48 -14.20 -1.45
C ILE A 47 5.94 -13.74 -1.40
N LEU A 48 6.28 -12.88 -0.45
CA LEU A 48 7.62 -12.35 -0.31
C LEU A 48 8.63 -13.46 0.03
N ASN A 49 8.30 -14.37 0.95
CA ASN A 49 9.14 -15.51 1.34
C ASN A 49 9.37 -16.46 0.16
N ILE A 50 8.34 -16.78 -0.61
CA ILE A 50 8.46 -17.61 -1.83
C ILE A 50 9.45 -16.98 -2.79
N LEU A 51 9.30 -15.69 -3.11
CA LEU A 51 10.18 -15.00 -4.04
C LEU A 51 11.62 -14.87 -3.52
N MET A 52 11.80 -14.55 -2.24
CA MET A 52 13.12 -14.44 -1.61
C MET A 52 13.83 -15.79 -1.48
N SER A 53 13.08 -16.89 -1.37
CA SER A 53 13.65 -18.23 -1.22
C SER A 53 14.56 -18.59 -2.41
N PHE A 54 14.17 -18.23 -3.62
CA PHE A 54 14.98 -18.50 -4.81
C PHE A 54 16.28 -17.70 -4.89
N ASP A 55 16.36 -16.58 -4.18
CA ASP A 55 17.61 -15.81 -4.05
C ASP A 55 18.43 -16.27 -2.82
N SER A 56 17.80 -16.84 -1.78
CA SER A 56 18.43 -17.21 -0.52
C SER A 56 18.05 -18.60 -0.03
N PRO A 57 18.94 -19.61 -0.11
CA PRO A 57 18.69 -20.92 0.49
C PRO A 57 18.36 -20.89 1.99
N ALA A 58 18.89 -19.90 2.71
CA ALA A 58 18.60 -19.76 4.13
C ALA A 58 17.14 -19.32 4.42
N ILE A 59 16.48 -18.67 3.45
CA ILE A 59 15.05 -18.34 3.53
C ILE A 59 14.22 -19.54 3.11
N GLU A 60 14.65 -20.26 2.08
CA GLU A 60 13.98 -21.50 1.63
C GLU A 60 13.84 -22.50 2.78
N MET A 61 14.92 -22.72 3.56
CA MET A 61 14.89 -23.60 4.72
C MET A 61 13.90 -23.18 5.84
N GLN A 62 13.36 -21.97 5.79
CA GLN A 62 12.36 -21.46 6.73
C GLN A 62 10.93 -21.62 6.21
N ILE A 63 10.75 -22.04 4.94
CA ILE A 63 9.43 -22.30 4.37
C ILE A 63 9.04 -23.74 4.69
N ASP A 64 8.19 -23.90 5.71
CA ASP A 64 7.70 -25.17 6.24
C ASP A 64 6.30 -25.55 5.71
N TYR A 65 5.79 -24.85 4.72
CA TYR A 65 4.50 -25.07 4.07
C TYR A 65 4.64 -25.40 2.59
N ASP A 66 3.66 -26.11 2.06
CA ASP A 66 3.52 -26.40 0.65
C ASP A 66 2.74 -25.29 -0.04
N TYR A 67 3.07 -25.01 -1.31
CA TYR A 67 2.43 -23.94 -2.04
C TYR A 67 2.43 -24.16 -3.55
N SER A 68 1.49 -23.50 -4.23
CA SER A 68 1.48 -23.30 -5.68
C SER A 68 1.27 -21.81 -5.97
N MET A 69 2.13 -21.22 -6.80
CA MET A 69 2.02 -19.84 -7.25
C MET A 69 2.08 -19.75 -8.77
N GLU A 70 1.01 -19.22 -9.35
CA GLU A 70 0.89 -18.98 -10.79
C GLU A 70 0.99 -17.48 -11.06
N TYR A 71 1.83 -17.11 -12.02
CA TYR A 71 2.02 -15.71 -12.39
C TYR A 71 2.49 -15.55 -13.84
N GLU A 72 2.34 -14.35 -14.35
CA GLU A 72 2.86 -13.94 -15.64
C GLU A 72 4.03 -12.98 -15.45
N TYR A 73 5.14 -13.22 -16.14
CA TYR A 73 6.30 -12.34 -16.13
C TYR A 73 6.99 -12.35 -17.48
N ALA A 74 7.30 -11.16 -18.02
CA ALA A 74 7.92 -11.00 -19.34
C ALA A 74 7.17 -11.76 -20.46
N GLN A 75 5.84 -11.70 -20.45
CA GLN A 75 4.93 -12.41 -21.35
C GLN A 75 5.00 -13.94 -21.29
N LYS A 76 5.55 -14.49 -20.21
CA LYS A 76 5.63 -15.93 -19.96
C LYS A 76 4.68 -16.32 -18.85
N ALA A 77 3.94 -17.41 -19.05
CA ALA A 77 3.14 -18.05 -18.01
C ALA A 77 4.07 -18.92 -17.15
N ILE A 78 4.05 -18.70 -15.83
CA ILE A 78 4.96 -19.35 -14.90
C ILE A 78 4.16 -19.94 -13.75
N GLN A 79 4.43 -21.20 -13.43
CA GLN A 79 3.91 -21.87 -12.23
C GLN A 79 5.05 -22.41 -11.41
N ILE A 80 5.04 -22.15 -10.11
CA ILE A 80 5.99 -22.71 -9.15
C ILE A 80 5.19 -23.48 -8.10
N VAL A 81 5.57 -24.74 -7.89
CA VAL A 81 4.96 -25.63 -6.91
C VAL A 81 6.04 -26.19 -5.99
N LYS A 82 5.76 -26.19 -4.69
CA LYS A 82 6.53 -26.89 -3.67
C LYS A 82 5.60 -27.89 -2.97
N ASN A 83 5.98 -29.16 -2.99
CA ASN A 83 5.34 -30.23 -2.23
C ASN A 83 6.41 -30.91 -1.38
N GLU A 84 6.35 -30.74 -0.08
CA GLU A 84 7.36 -31.20 0.88
C GLU A 84 8.79 -30.72 0.52
N LYS A 85 9.62 -31.61 -0.04
CA LYS A 85 11.01 -31.33 -0.47
C LYS A 85 11.16 -31.31 -1.99
N ASN A 86 10.08 -31.55 -2.72
CA ASN A 86 10.09 -31.55 -4.17
C ASN A 86 9.60 -30.21 -4.72
N TYR A 87 10.32 -29.67 -5.68
CA TYR A 87 9.98 -28.42 -6.36
C TYR A 87 9.70 -28.69 -7.83
N ARG A 88 8.68 -28.03 -8.36
CA ARG A 88 8.40 -27.99 -9.80
C ARG A 88 8.25 -26.55 -10.24
N ILE A 89 8.86 -26.23 -11.36
CA ILE A 89 8.61 -24.97 -12.08
C ILE A 89 8.26 -25.27 -13.53
N GLU A 90 7.29 -24.55 -14.03
CA GLU A 90 6.86 -24.60 -15.43
C GLU A 90 6.88 -23.19 -16.00
N VAL A 91 7.45 -23.03 -17.21
CA VAL A 91 7.57 -21.77 -17.93
C VAL A 91 7.15 -22.02 -19.39
N ASP A 92 5.98 -21.50 -19.81
CA ASP A 92 5.41 -21.69 -21.17
C ASP A 92 5.38 -23.15 -21.63
N GLY A 93 5.10 -24.09 -20.70
CA GLY A 93 5.05 -25.53 -20.98
C GLY A 93 6.39 -26.27 -20.84
N GLU A 94 7.51 -25.58 -20.72
CA GLU A 94 8.78 -26.18 -20.33
C GLU A 94 8.87 -26.32 -18.82
N PHE A 95 9.12 -27.50 -18.29
CA PHE A 95 9.14 -27.71 -16.84
C PHE A 95 10.45 -28.30 -16.33
N CYS A 96 10.76 -27.98 -15.09
CA CYS A 96 11.87 -28.55 -14.34
C CYS A 96 11.36 -29.01 -12.97
N GLU A 97 11.60 -30.27 -12.63
CA GLU A 97 11.16 -30.87 -11.36
C GLU A 97 12.33 -31.53 -10.63
N GLY A 98 12.31 -31.51 -9.29
CA GLY A 98 13.28 -32.17 -8.43
C GLY A 98 13.68 -31.33 -7.22
N SER A 99 14.95 -31.44 -6.81
CA SER A 99 15.43 -30.72 -5.63
C SER A 99 15.41 -29.19 -5.84
N TYR A 100 15.27 -28.44 -4.75
CA TYR A 100 15.37 -26.98 -4.73
C TYR A 100 16.56 -26.43 -5.55
N ARG A 101 17.76 -27.04 -5.42
CA ARG A 101 18.95 -26.59 -6.14
C ARG A 101 18.78 -26.68 -7.66
N LYS A 102 18.16 -27.75 -8.15
CA LYS A 102 17.90 -27.96 -9.58
C LYS A 102 16.94 -26.92 -10.12
N VAL A 103 15.78 -26.74 -9.44
CA VAL A 103 14.76 -25.77 -9.85
C VAL A 103 15.28 -24.33 -9.74
N ARG A 104 16.03 -23.99 -8.69
CA ARG A 104 16.68 -22.68 -8.55
C ARG A 104 17.68 -22.39 -9.67
N SER A 105 18.41 -23.38 -10.16
CA SER A 105 19.31 -23.19 -11.32
C SER A 105 18.50 -22.86 -12.57
N PHE A 106 17.40 -23.56 -12.79
CA PHE A 106 16.48 -23.33 -13.90
C PHE A 106 15.87 -21.92 -13.86
N THR A 107 15.43 -21.44 -12.68
CA THR A 107 14.87 -20.07 -12.55
C THR A 107 15.86 -18.98 -12.93
N LYS A 108 17.14 -19.17 -12.65
CA LYS A 108 18.20 -18.22 -13.02
C LYS A 108 18.45 -18.16 -14.52
N THR A 109 18.39 -19.31 -15.19
CA THR A 109 18.60 -19.40 -16.65
C THR A 109 17.45 -18.73 -17.41
N HIS A 110 16.22 -18.84 -16.91
CA HIS A 110 15.02 -18.35 -17.60
C HIS A 110 14.57 -16.96 -17.16
N SER A 111 15.24 -16.34 -16.17
CA SER A 111 14.90 -14.99 -15.66
C SER A 111 13.42 -14.84 -15.35
N VAL A 112 12.90 -15.69 -14.49
CA VAL A 112 11.44 -15.82 -14.21
C VAL A 112 10.92 -14.86 -13.13
N PHE A 113 11.76 -14.11 -12.46
CA PHE A 113 11.37 -13.24 -11.36
C PHE A 113 11.49 -11.75 -11.70
N PRO A 114 10.67 -10.88 -11.09
CA PRO A 114 10.71 -9.46 -11.33
C PRO A 114 12.06 -8.87 -10.93
N GLN A 115 12.43 -7.81 -11.61
CA GLN A 115 13.67 -7.10 -11.32
C GLN A 115 13.60 -6.37 -9.99
N ARG A 116 12.39 -5.94 -9.59
CA ARG A 116 12.15 -5.17 -8.37
C ARG A 116 10.94 -5.67 -7.58
N ILE A 117 11.13 -5.86 -6.30
CA ILE A 117 10.08 -6.20 -5.35
C ILE A 117 10.08 -5.11 -4.27
N ILE A 118 8.94 -4.46 -4.10
CA ILE A 118 8.75 -3.40 -3.15
C ILE A 118 7.84 -3.92 -2.04
N ALA A 119 8.33 -3.89 -0.81
CA ALA A 119 7.58 -4.27 0.37
C ALA A 119 7.43 -3.07 1.30
N PHE A 120 6.19 -2.76 1.64
CA PHE A 120 5.83 -1.71 2.58
C PHE A 120 4.99 -2.30 3.71
N TYR A 121 5.33 -1.94 4.94
CA TYR A 121 4.59 -2.34 6.13
C TYR A 121 4.56 -1.20 7.14
N SER A 122 3.38 -0.78 7.55
CA SER A 122 3.21 0.34 8.51
C SER A 122 3.21 -0.08 9.97
N GLY A 123 3.02 -1.36 10.26
CA GLY A 123 2.88 -1.88 11.63
C GLY A 123 4.19 -1.92 12.42
N ALA A 124 4.07 -1.80 13.75
CA ALA A 124 5.22 -1.84 14.66
C ALA A 124 5.95 -3.20 14.68
N ASN A 125 5.23 -4.31 14.48
CA ASN A 125 5.77 -5.68 14.47
C ASN A 125 6.10 -6.14 13.04
N ASN A 126 7.12 -5.57 12.47
CA ASN A 126 7.53 -5.85 11.10
C ASN A 126 8.28 -7.17 10.96
N LYS A 127 7.55 -8.26 10.71
CA LYS A 127 8.11 -9.60 10.53
C LYS A 127 8.98 -9.73 9.26
N LEU A 128 8.70 -8.94 8.23
CA LEU A 128 9.40 -8.99 6.94
C LEU A 128 10.76 -8.30 6.97
N LEU A 129 10.91 -7.29 7.83
CA LEU A 129 12.11 -6.46 7.90
C LEU A 129 13.42 -7.25 8.11
N PRO A 130 13.50 -8.25 9.03
CA PRO A 130 14.74 -8.99 9.23
C PRO A 130 15.20 -9.75 8.00
N GLN A 131 14.28 -10.31 7.23
CA GLN A 131 14.59 -11.07 6.01
C GLN A 131 15.04 -10.14 4.88
N ILE A 132 14.32 -9.04 4.69
CA ILE A 132 14.70 -8.02 3.71
C ILE A 132 16.05 -7.39 4.06
N LYS A 133 16.33 -7.13 5.32
CA LYS A 133 17.66 -6.66 5.77
C LYS A 133 18.78 -7.64 5.41
N LYS A 134 18.57 -8.95 5.54
CA LYS A 134 19.54 -9.97 5.09
C LYS A 134 19.77 -9.92 3.57
N MET A 135 18.71 -9.72 2.78
CA MET A 135 18.84 -9.58 1.33
C MET A 135 19.56 -8.29 0.96
N ASN A 136 19.26 -7.19 1.65
CA ASN A 136 19.91 -5.90 1.43
C ASN A 136 21.39 -5.92 1.85
N ALA A 137 21.76 -6.63 2.91
CA ALA A 137 23.16 -6.82 3.28
C ALA A 137 23.97 -7.51 2.15
N ARG A 138 23.36 -8.50 1.47
CA ARG A 138 23.98 -9.14 0.28
C ARG A 138 24.07 -8.20 -0.91
N TYR A 139 23.06 -7.36 -1.12
CA TYR A 139 23.12 -6.31 -2.14
C TYR A 139 24.25 -5.33 -1.84
N THR A 140 24.33 -4.81 -0.61
CA THR A 140 25.40 -3.93 -0.17
C THR A 140 26.79 -4.55 -0.37
N GLN A 141 26.97 -5.84 -0.05
CA GLN A 141 28.22 -6.54 -0.29
C GLN A 141 28.57 -6.65 -1.78
N ARG A 142 27.58 -6.93 -2.64
CA ARG A 142 27.80 -6.94 -4.11
C ARG A 142 28.18 -5.55 -4.62
N CYS A 143 27.55 -4.48 -4.12
CA CYS A 143 27.95 -3.12 -4.46
C CYS A 143 29.40 -2.82 -4.06
N ARG A 144 29.85 -3.27 -2.86
CA ARG A 144 31.24 -3.13 -2.40
C ARG A 144 32.19 -3.87 -3.34
N ASN A 145 31.92 -5.11 -3.68
CA ASN A 145 32.75 -5.90 -4.59
C ASN A 145 32.84 -5.24 -5.98
N THR A 146 31.74 -4.65 -6.45
CA THR A 146 31.72 -3.90 -7.72
C THR A 146 32.61 -2.66 -7.65
N LEU A 147 32.55 -1.90 -6.57
CA LEU A 147 33.42 -0.75 -6.31
C LEU A 147 34.90 -1.15 -6.26
N GLU A 148 35.23 -2.25 -5.57
CA GLU A 148 36.61 -2.76 -5.51
C GLU A 148 37.12 -3.17 -6.89
N SER A 149 36.27 -3.80 -7.70
CA SER A 149 36.58 -4.18 -9.08
C SER A 149 36.81 -2.94 -9.95
N PHE A 150 35.94 -1.93 -9.84
CA PHE A 150 36.07 -0.65 -10.52
C PHE A 150 37.41 0.04 -10.17
N LEU A 151 37.77 0.11 -8.89
CA LEU A 151 39.04 0.69 -8.46
C LEU A 151 40.26 -0.04 -9.04
N LYS A 152 40.20 -1.38 -9.19
CA LYS A 152 41.28 -2.16 -9.83
C LYS A 152 41.40 -1.85 -11.31
N VAL A 153 40.27 -1.70 -12.04
CA VAL A 153 40.27 -1.36 -13.47
C VAL A 153 40.87 0.05 -13.67
N VAL A 154 40.42 1.04 -12.89
CA VAL A 154 40.92 2.42 -12.99
C VAL A 154 42.39 2.53 -12.63
N SER A 155 42.86 1.80 -11.58
CA SER A 155 44.26 1.84 -11.16
C SER A 155 45.23 1.16 -12.14
N ASN A 156 44.77 0.21 -12.94
CA ASN A 156 45.59 -0.57 -13.86
C ASN A 156 45.54 -0.07 -15.32
N GLU A 157 44.81 1.04 -15.60
CA GLU A 157 44.60 1.57 -16.97
C GLU A 157 44.24 0.48 -17.99
N SER A 158 43.44 -0.52 -17.56
CA SER A 158 43.08 -1.66 -18.40
C SER A 158 41.89 -1.30 -19.30
N ASP A 159 41.92 -1.72 -20.57
CA ASP A 159 40.83 -1.59 -21.56
C ASP A 159 39.58 -2.45 -21.24
N GLN A 160 39.42 -2.91 -20.00
CA GLN A 160 38.29 -3.72 -19.62
C GLN A 160 37.04 -2.85 -19.46
N SER A 161 35.90 -3.36 -19.90
CA SER A 161 34.61 -2.72 -19.70
C SER A 161 34.34 -2.48 -18.19
N LEU A 162 33.94 -1.27 -17.83
CA LEU A 162 33.61 -0.92 -16.45
C LEU A 162 32.46 -1.81 -15.93
N PRO A 163 32.60 -2.34 -14.71
CA PRO A 163 31.53 -3.16 -14.13
C PRO A 163 30.29 -2.28 -13.84
N SER A 164 29.09 -2.81 -14.05
CA SER A 164 27.86 -2.11 -13.71
C SER A 164 27.44 -2.36 -12.26
N PHE A 165 26.87 -1.35 -11.61
CA PHE A 165 26.32 -1.52 -10.27
C PHE A 165 25.14 -2.49 -10.30
N PRO A 166 25.05 -3.42 -9.33
CA PRO A 166 23.89 -4.26 -9.19
C PRO A 166 22.67 -3.40 -8.83
N LYS A 167 21.52 -3.74 -9.41
CA LYS A 167 20.24 -3.13 -9.03
C LYS A 167 19.71 -3.76 -7.75
N ARG A 168 19.03 -2.95 -6.92
CA ARG A 168 18.42 -3.43 -5.69
C ARG A 168 17.10 -4.11 -6.00
N LYS A 169 17.03 -5.42 -5.80
CA LYS A 169 15.82 -6.21 -6.07
C LYS A 169 14.75 -6.04 -4.98
N TYR A 170 15.15 -6.06 -3.71
CA TYR A 170 14.24 -5.98 -2.57
C TYR A 170 14.29 -4.60 -1.93
N ASN A 171 13.26 -3.80 -2.19
CA ASN A 171 13.13 -2.45 -1.67
C ASN A 171 12.18 -2.48 -0.47
N TYR A 172 12.65 -1.92 0.63
CA TYR A 172 11.88 -1.73 1.83
C TYR A 172 12.08 -0.30 2.31
N CYS A 173 10.98 0.37 2.67
CA CYS A 173 11.05 1.73 3.17
C CYS A 173 11.25 1.73 4.68
N ASP A 174 12.42 2.20 5.12
CA ASP A 174 12.65 2.56 6.52
C ASP A 174 12.59 4.08 6.74
N GLU A 175 12.65 4.50 7.99
CA GLU A 175 12.57 5.92 8.35
C GLU A 175 13.74 6.76 7.78
N GLY A 176 14.91 6.15 7.61
CA GLY A 176 16.10 6.83 7.06
C GLY A 176 15.96 7.16 5.57
N MET A 177 15.09 6.44 4.86
CA MET A 177 14.82 6.69 3.44
C MET A 177 13.85 7.85 3.19
N THR A 178 13.04 8.24 4.17
CA THR A 178 12.02 9.30 4.00
C THR A 178 12.59 10.62 3.47
N PRO A 179 13.72 11.15 3.99
CA PRO A 179 14.35 12.35 3.43
C PRO A 179 14.80 12.18 1.98
N ILE A 180 15.28 10.98 1.61
CA ILE A 180 15.75 10.67 0.26
C ILE A 180 14.58 10.67 -0.73
N TYR A 181 13.45 10.02 -0.36
CA TYR A 181 12.24 10.06 -1.17
C TYR A 181 11.71 11.49 -1.35
N LEU A 182 11.73 12.30 -0.28
CA LEU A 182 11.29 13.69 -0.34
C LEU A 182 12.15 14.50 -1.32
N VAL A 183 13.48 14.33 -1.29
CA VAL A 183 14.40 15.00 -2.23
C VAL A 183 14.16 14.51 -3.65
N ALA A 184 14.03 13.21 -3.86
CA ALA A 184 13.80 12.64 -5.18
C ALA A 184 12.51 13.17 -5.80
N ILE A 185 11.42 13.25 -5.02
CA ILE A 185 10.13 13.76 -5.50
C ILE A 185 10.21 15.27 -5.79
N LEU A 186 10.72 16.09 -4.88
CA LEU A 186 10.67 17.56 -5.03
C LEU A 186 11.74 18.12 -5.98
N CYS A 187 12.93 17.50 -6.06
CA CYS A 187 14.02 17.93 -6.93
C CYS A 187 14.00 17.28 -8.32
N GLY A 188 13.22 16.19 -8.48
CA GLY A 188 13.03 15.54 -9.76
C GLY A 188 12.22 16.39 -10.74
N GLN A 189 12.44 16.16 -12.04
CA GLN A 189 11.69 16.85 -13.10
C GLN A 189 10.27 16.28 -13.19
N GLY A 190 9.28 17.19 -13.16
CA GLY A 190 7.88 17.04 -13.54
C GLY A 190 7.26 15.65 -13.29
N SER A 191 6.94 15.30 -12.04
CA SER A 191 6.25 14.04 -11.74
C SER A 191 4.90 14.31 -11.09
N PHE A 192 3.94 13.43 -11.34
CA PHE A 192 2.64 13.44 -10.68
C PHE A 192 2.80 13.45 -9.14
N GLU A 193 3.74 12.68 -8.61
CA GLU A 193 4.03 12.59 -7.18
C GLU A 193 4.43 13.94 -6.58
N LYS A 194 5.18 14.75 -7.32
CA LYS A 194 5.56 16.11 -6.92
C LYS A 194 4.34 17.02 -6.83
N ASP A 195 3.53 17.04 -7.88
CA ASP A 195 2.34 17.90 -7.93
C ASP A 195 1.34 17.51 -6.84
N TYR A 196 1.15 16.20 -6.62
CA TYR A 196 0.29 15.71 -5.55
C TYR A 196 0.82 16.11 -4.16
N LEU A 197 2.12 15.93 -3.89
CA LEU A 197 2.72 16.25 -2.60
C LEU A 197 2.70 17.75 -2.29
N VAL A 198 2.96 18.59 -3.31
CA VAL A 198 2.85 20.06 -3.21
C VAL A 198 1.42 20.46 -2.84
N ASN A 199 0.42 19.90 -3.50
CA ASN A 199 -0.98 20.23 -3.26
C ASN A 199 -1.49 19.67 -1.91
N ALA A 200 -1.16 18.42 -1.58
CA ALA A 200 -1.63 17.74 -0.37
C ALA A 200 -0.99 18.26 0.91
N CYS A 201 0.31 18.55 0.89
CA CYS A 201 1.11 18.95 2.05
C CYS A 201 1.51 20.43 2.03
N ARG A 202 1.30 21.15 0.93
CA ARG A 202 1.78 22.52 0.71
C ARG A 202 3.31 22.63 0.83
N PHE A 203 4.02 21.62 0.38
CA PHE A 203 5.47 21.61 0.29
C PHE A 203 5.89 22.34 -0.99
N ASN A 204 6.71 23.38 -0.86
CA ASN A 204 7.09 24.18 -2.01
C ASN A 204 8.46 23.74 -2.56
N GLU A 205 9.50 23.89 -1.79
CA GLU A 205 10.89 23.66 -2.23
C GLU A 205 11.75 23.15 -1.07
N ILE A 206 12.80 22.43 -1.43
CA ILE A 206 13.84 22.06 -0.49
C ILE A 206 14.70 23.29 -0.25
N GLN A 207 14.68 23.79 0.98
CA GLN A 207 15.51 24.90 1.38
C GLN A 207 16.95 24.44 1.64
N CYS A 208 17.10 23.29 2.29
CA CYS A 208 18.40 22.78 2.68
C CYS A 208 18.34 21.26 2.87
N MET A 209 19.37 20.56 2.45
CA MET A 209 19.62 19.16 2.80
C MET A 209 21.02 19.04 3.39
N ASN A 210 21.08 18.52 4.59
CA ASN A 210 22.34 18.13 5.21
C ASN A 210 22.51 16.62 5.03
N MET A 211 23.64 16.23 4.48
CA MET A 211 24.09 14.85 4.40
C MET A 211 25.33 14.67 5.25
N VAL A 212 25.36 13.63 6.07
CA VAL A 212 26.49 13.31 6.94
C VAL A 212 26.94 11.90 6.67
N ILE A 213 28.20 11.72 6.30
CA ILE A 213 28.83 10.44 6.03
C ILE A 213 29.97 10.22 7.02
N ASP A 214 30.00 9.03 7.64
CA ASP A 214 31.10 8.59 8.49
C ASP A 214 32.31 8.25 7.61
N THR A 215 33.42 8.99 7.77
CA THR A 215 34.61 8.82 6.92
C THR A 215 35.31 7.49 7.17
N ASP A 216 35.23 6.93 8.39
CA ASP A 216 35.81 5.62 8.67
C ASP A 216 35.20 4.53 7.78
N LYS A 217 33.91 4.66 7.46
CA LYS A 217 33.22 3.72 6.55
C LYS A 217 33.68 3.88 5.11
N VAL A 218 33.94 5.10 4.66
CA VAL A 218 34.50 5.37 3.33
C VAL A 218 35.92 4.82 3.25
N GLU A 219 36.76 5.10 4.24
CA GLU A 219 38.15 4.62 4.28
C GLU A 219 38.25 3.09 4.35
N ASN A 220 37.32 2.42 5.03
CA ASN A 220 37.27 0.95 5.07
C ASN A 220 37.00 0.32 3.69
N ILE A 221 36.33 1.03 2.78
CA ILE A 221 36.02 0.55 1.44
C ILE A 221 37.14 0.95 0.45
N PHE A 222 37.62 2.19 0.51
CA PHE A 222 38.52 2.75 -0.51
C PHE A 222 39.99 2.87 -0.07
N GLY A 223 40.31 2.57 1.20
CA GLY A 223 41.63 2.72 1.78
C GLY A 223 41.80 4.05 2.53
N ARG A 224 42.65 4.02 3.55
CA ARG A 224 42.88 5.17 4.44
C ARG A 224 43.66 6.30 3.79
N GLY A 225 43.30 7.53 4.17
CA GLY A 225 44.10 8.74 3.87
C GLY A 225 44.04 9.19 2.42
N ARG A 226 43.06 8.77 1.64
CA ARG A 226 42.88 9.25 0.26
C ARG A 226 41.78 10.31 0.23
N PHE A 227 42.20 11.56 0.01
CA PHE A 227 41.30 12.71 -0.09
C PHE A 227 41.68 13.55 -1.31
N ASP A 228 40.68 14.12 -1.97
CA ASP A 228 40.81 15.19 -2.95
C ASP A 228 40.23 16.45 -2.33
N GLY A 229 41.11 17.30 -1.80
CA GLY A 229 40.73 18.38 -0.89
C GLY A 229 40.11 17.81 0.41
N ASP A 230 38.93 18.29 0.78
CA ASP A 230 38.17 17.78 1.93
C ASP A 230 37.27 16.57 1.59
N MET A 231 37.15 16.20 0.31
CA MET A 231 36.31 15.09 -0.10
C MET A 231 37.08 13.77 -0.09
N PRO A 232 36.57 12.72 0.55
CA PRO A 232 37.15 11.39 0.45
C PRO A 232 37.20 10.92 -1.02
N THR A 233 38.36 10.53 -1.51
CA THR A 233 38.57 10.12 -2.90
C THR A 233 37.62 9.01 -3.34
N GLY A 234 37.22 8.13 -2.41
CA GLY A 234 36.22 7.09 -2.66
C GLY A 234 34.84 7.62 -3.02
N LEU A 235 34.42 8.78 -2.51
CA LEU A 235 33.16 9.41 -2.92
C LEU A 235 33.26 10.01 -4.33
N TYR A 236 34.42 10.53 -4.69
CA TYR A 236 34.66 10.99 -6.06
C TYR A 236 34.49 9.86 -7.07
N TYR A 237 35.16 8.72 -6.84
CA TYR A 237 34.99 7.54 -7.71
C TYR A 237 33.56 7.02 -7.75
N LEU A 238 32.80 7.15 -6.67
CA LEU A 238 31.41 6.75 -6.64
C LEU A 238 30.56 7.63 -7.58
N THR A 239 30.77 8.95 -7.60
CA THR A 239 30.05 9.85 -8.51
C THR A 239 30.46 9.63 -9.96
N ASP A 240 31.73 9.46 -10.23
CA ASP A 240 32.23 9.19 -11.57
C ASP A 240 31.67 7.86 -12.12
N PHE A 241 31.50 6.89 -11.25
CA PHE A 241 30.99 5.57 -11.60
C PHE A 241 29.45 5.49 -11.70
N ILE A 242 28.70 6.19 -10.84
CA ILE A 242 27.22 6.14 -10.83
C ILE A 242 26.63 7.25 -11.68
N GLU A 243 26.98 8.48 -11.37
CA GLU A 243 26.40 9.68 -11.97
C GLU A 243 27.31 10.88 -11.72
N HIS A 244 28.14 11.21 -12.69
CA HIS A 244 29.15 12.28 -12.59
C HIS A 244 28.57 13.66 -12.22
N ARG A 245 27.28 13.91 -12.51
CA ARG A 245 26.60 15.17 -12.16
C ARG A 245 26.56 15.44 -10.65
N PHE A 246 26.74 14.42 -9.82
CA PHE A 246 26.84 14.58 -8.37
C PHE A 246 28.24 14.98 -7.89
N THR A 247 29.25 14.98 -8.75
CA THR A 247 30.62 15.37 -8.38
C THR A 247 30.66 16.82 -7.83
N ASP A 248 30.01 17.76 -8.51
CA ASP A 248 29.97 19.15 -8.05
C ASP A 248 29.21 19.32 -6.73
N LEU A 249 28.21 18.49 -6.50
CA LEU A 249 27.52 18.45 -5.21
C LEU A 249 28.46 17.97 -4.10
N LEU A 250 29.18 16.88 -4.32
CA LEU A 250 30.12 16.34 -3.34
C LEU A 250 31.29 17.31 -3.08
N ARG A 251 31.76 18.03 -4.08
CA ARG A 251 32.84 19.05 -3.94
C ARG A 251 32.45 20.22 -3.02
N ARG A 252 31.16 20.47 -2.80
CA ARG A 252 30.67 21.47 -1.84
C ARG A 252 30.70 20.99 -0.39
N GLY A 253 31.04 19.71 -0.16
CA GLY A 253 31.15 19.15 1.17
C GLY A 253 32.42 19.58 1.90
N PHE A 254 32.44 19.41 3.20
CA PHE A 254 33.59 19.69 4.05
C PHE A 254 33.72 18.63 5.14
N MET A 255 34.97 18.49 5.63
CA MET A 255 35.26 17.59 6.75
C MET A 255 34.88 18.23 8.07
N TYR A 256 34.27 17.46 8.96
CA TYR A 256 33.93 17.85 10.30
C TYR A 256 34.30 16.74 11.29
N SER A 257 34.96 17.06 12.36
CA SER A 257 35.33 16.08 13.40
C SER A 257 34.56 16.32 14.70
N ALA A 258 33.97 15.26 15.25
CA ALA A 258 33.26 15.29 16.52
C ALA A 258 33.39 13.93 17.23
N MET A 259 33.60 13.95 18.54
CA MET A 259 33.67 12.74 19.39
C MET A 259 34.68 11.68 18.90
N GLY A 260 35.82 12.12 18.36
CA GLY A 260 36.87 11.23 17.86
C GLY A 260 36.55 10.57 16.51
N LYS A 261 35.49 11.00 15.83
CA LYS A 261 35.09 10.55 14.47
C LYS A 261 35.11 11.72 13.51
N SER A 262 35.45 11.43 12.28
CA SER A 262 35.39 12.39 11.18
C SER A 262 34.21 12.13 10.32
N TYR A 263 33.56 13.19 9.88
CA TYR A 263 32.35 13.14 9.03
C TYR A 263 32.54 14.04 7.82
N PHE A 264 32.03 13.59 6.68
CA PHE A 264 31.91 14.42 5.49
C PHE A 264 30.49 14.98 5.45
N VAL A 265 30.36 16.31 5.35
CA VAL A 265 29.07 17.01 5.47
C VAL A 265 28.84 17.86 4.24
N ILE A 266 27.69 17.71 3.61
CA ILE A 266 27.20 18.60 2.56
C ILE A 266 26.01 19.39 3.10
N LYS A 267 26.08 20.72 2.98
CA LYS A 267 24.96 21.64 3.22
C LYS A 267 24.47 22.18 1.89
N GLU A 268 23.17 22.43 1.79
CA GLU A 268 22.53 23.06 0.64
C GLU A 268 22.64 22.25 -0.67
N ILE A 269 21.72 21.34 -0.84
CA ILE A 269 21.49 20.70 -2.13
C ILE A 269 20.52 21.56 -2.92
N GLY A 270 21.01 22.27 -3.93
CA GLY A 270 20.19 23.03 -4.86
C GLY A 270 19.41 22.14 -5.84
N ASN A 271 18.78 22.73 -6.83
CA ASN A 271 18.16 21.98 -7.93
C ASN A 271 19.23 21.17 -8.67
N LEU A 272 19.06 19.85 -8.71
CA LEU A 272 20.04 18.94 -9.27
C LEU A 272 19.87 18.74 -10.78
N GLY A 273 18.75 19.17 -11.36
CA GLY A 273 18.47 19.01 -12.80
C GLY A 273 18.41 17.56 -13.29
N LEU A 274 18.16 16.63 -12.35
CA LEU A 274 18.12 15.18 -12.58
C LEU A 274 16.69 14.65 -12.49
N ASP A 275 16.46 13.48 -13.08
CA ASP A 275 15.21 12.78 -12.83
C ASP A 275 15.15 12.21 -11.40
N SER A 276 13.94 11.97 -10.91
CA SER A 276 13.68 11.51 -9.53
C SER A 276 14.37 10.18 -9.23
N ILE A 277 14.51 9.31 -10.21
CA ILE A 277 15.06 7.96 -10.05
C ILE A 277 16.56 8.03 -9.89
N ALA A 278 17.25 8.82 -10.72
CA ALA A 278 18.71 9.03 -10.62
C ALA A 278 19.08 9.62 -9.24
N ILE A 279 18.30 10.60 -8.76
CA ILE A 279 18.46 11.19 -7.43
C ILE A 279 18.31 10.12 -6.34
N LEU A 280 17.24 9.33 -6.42
CA LEU A 280 16.94 8.28 -5.46
C LEU A 280 18.04 7.22 -5.43
N GLU A 281 18.44 6.69 -6.59
CA GLU A 281 19.46 5.64 -6.69
C GLU A 281 20.81 6.08 -6.16
N PHE A 282 21.19 7.33 -6.40
CA PHE A 282 22.44 7.88 -5.89
C PHE A 282 22.45 7.95 -4.35
N PHE A 283 21.45 8.62 -3.77
CA PHE A 283 21.37 8.78 -2.32
C PHE A 283 21.10 7.47 -1.58
N GLU A 284 20.37 6.55 -2.19
CA GLU A 284 20.18 5.20 -1.66
C GLU A 284 21.49 4.43 -1.57
N LYS A 285 22.37 4.56 -2.56
CA LYS A 285 23.70 3.94 -2.52
C LYS A 285 24.58 4.54 -1.43
N LEU A 286 24.54 5.86 -1.25
CA LEU A 286 25.24 6.51 -0.13
C LEU A 286 24.69 6.03 1.24
N TYR A 287 23.37 5.93 1.36
CA TYR A 287 22.71 5.40 2.55
C TYR A 287 23.11 3.95 2.83
N SER A 288 23.07 3.09 1.81
CA SER A 288 23.32 1.65 1.96
C SER A 288 24.80 1.31 2.17
N LEU A 289 25.72 2.00 1.48
CA LEU A 289 27.17 1.71 1.53
C LEU A 289 27.86 2.34 2.73
N PHE A 290 27.49 3.57 3.07
CA PHE A 290 28.21 4.39 4.03
C PHE A 290 27.39 4.78 5.25
N ASP A 291 26.15 4.26 5.41
CA ASP A 291 25.19 4.68 6.44
C ASP A 291 25.02 6.21 6.46
N ALA A 292 24.98 6.83 5.28
CA ALA A 292 24.79 8.27 5.17
C ALA A 292 23.48 8.68 5.85
N ARG A 293 23.53 9.77 6.62
CA ARG A 293 22.36 10.32 7.31
C ARG A 293 21.92 11.59 6.59
N PHE A 294 20.61 11.74 6.42
CA PHE A 294 20.04 12.86 5.70
C PHE A 294 19.09 13.64 6.61
N GLU A 295 19.22 14.97 6.61
CA GLU A 295 18.28 15.89 7.25
C GLU A 295 17.86 16.93 6.22
N VAL A 296 16.58 16.91 5.86
CA VAL A 296 16.01 17.80 4.86
C VAL A 296 15.14 18.84 5.54
N THR A 297 15.30 20.09 5.14
CA THR A 297 14.44 21.22 5.52
C THR A 297 13.73 21.72 4.26
N ILE A 298 12.42 21.83 4.33
CA ILE A 298 11.56 22.31 3.26
C ILE A 298 10.82 23.57 3.64
N THR A 299 10.39 24.32 2.63
CA THR A 299 9.44 25.41 2.80
C THR A 299 8.03 24.88 2.71
N GLN A 300 7.20 25.16 3.72
CA GLN A 300 5.78 24.84 3.79
C GLN A 300 4.99 26.13 3.98
N GLY A 301 4.38 26.62 2.92
CA GLY A 301 3.79 27.97 2.90
C GLY A 301 4.85 29.03 3.20
N ILE A 302 4.72 29.74 4.31
CA ILE A 302 5.67 30.78 4.79
C ILE A 302 6.65 30.26 5.84
N SER A 303 6.51 29.00 6.27
CA SER A 303 7.29 28.40 7.35
C SER A 303 8.29 27.38 6.79
N THR A 304 9.30 27.06 7.59
CA THR A 304 10.25 25.99 7.29
C THR A 304 10.04 24.81 8.22
N VAL A 305 10.06 23.60 7.67
CA VAL A 305 9.83 22.36 8.39
C VAL A 305 10.95 21.36 8.10
N LYS A 306 11.49 20.73 9.15
CA LYS A 306 12.44 19.63 9.01
C LYS A 306 11.68 18.32 8.75
N CYS A 307 12.20 17.47 7.88
CA CYS A 307 11.58 16.19 7.54
C CYS A 307 11.25 15.35 8.80
N LYS A 308 12.15 15.30 9.78
CA LYS A 308 11.94 14.59 11.04
C LYS A 308 10.83 15.16 11.94
N SER A 309 10.44 16.43 11.72
CA SER A 309 9.38 17.12 12.48
C SER A 309 8.02 17.06 11.78
N MET A 310 7.93 16.41 10.60
CA MET A 310 6.69 16.19 9.90
C MET A 310 5.78 15.23 10.66
N SER A 311 4.48 15.36 10.46
CA SER A 311 3.52 14.39 11.01
C SER A 311 3.76 12.99 10.43
N GLU A 312 3.33 11.96 11.15
CA GLU A 312 3.47 10.58 10.68
C GLU A 312 2.74 10.36 9.34
N GLY A 313 1.54 10.95 9.19
CA GLY A 313 0.81 10.87 7.92
C GLY A 313 1.55 11.51 6.75
N GLN A 314 2.22 12.66 6.94
CA GLN A 314 3.05 13.28 5.91
C GLN A 314 4.24 12.39 5.54
N ARG A 315 4.92 11.83 6.53
CA ARG A 315 6.05 10.91 6.29
C ARG A 315 5.58 9.64 5.58
N GLN A 316 4.41 9.11 5.96
CA GLN A 316 3.80 7.96 5.31
C GLN A 316 3.50 8.22 3.84
N LEU A 317 2.87 9.35 3.53
CA LEU A 317 2.57 9.76 2.16
C LEU A 317 3.85 9.89 1.31
N ILE A 318 4.90 10.52 1.84
CA ILE A 318 6.20 10.62 1.17
C ILE A 318 6.79 9.23 0.87
N LYS A 319 6.72 8.30 1.82
CA LYS A 319 7.22 6.93 1.65
C LYS A 319 6.46 6.20 0.54
N VAL A 320 5.13 6.24 0.57
CA VAL A 320 4.29 5.58 -0.44
C VAL A 320 4.58 6.14 -1.83
N LEU A 321 4.54 7.47 -2.00
CA LEU A 321 4.81 8.11 -3.28
C LEU A 321 6.24 7.86 -3.78
N GLY A 322 7.23 7.94 -2.89
CA GLY A 322 8.63 7.67 -3.24
C GLY A 322 8.86 6.24 -3.69
N MET A 323 8.20 5.26 -3.06
CA MET A 323 8.30 3.87 -3.46
C MET A 323 7.59 3.58 -4.79
N LEU A 324 6.45 4.21 -5.04
CA LEU A 324 5.76 4.09 -6.34
C LEU A 324 6.56 4.72 -7.47
N GLY A 325 7.23 5.85 -7.23
CA GLY A 325 8.12 6.48 -8.20
C GLY A 325 9.25 5.56 -8.70
N ILE A 326 9.71 4.61 -7.87
CA ILE A 326 10.73 3.62 -8.28
C ILE A 326 10.18 2.60 -9.29
N CYS A 327 8.87 2.34 -9.30
CA CYS A 327 8.26 1.31 -10.16
C CYS A 327 8.24 1.68 -11.64
N LYS A 328 8.45 2.94 -11.98
CA LYS A 328 8.25 3.46 -13.35
C LYS A 328 9.23 2.92 -14.37
N THR A 329 10.41 2.47 -13.96
CA THR A 329 11.49 2.08 -14.88
C THR A 329 11.65 0.58 -15.07
N GLU A 330 11.05 -0.26 -14.23
CA GLU A 330 11.29 -1.71 -14.24
C GLU A 330 10.06 -2.50 -13.88
N ASP A 331 9.97 -3.73 -14.40
CA ASP A 331 8.97 -4.70 -13.99
C ASP A 331 9.03 -4.91 -12.47
N SER A 332 7.95 -4.55 -11.78
CA SER A 332 7.92 -4.53 -10.33
C SER A 332 6.74 -5.33 -9.77
N LEU A 333 6.92 -5.85 -8.57
CA LEU A 333 5.83 -6.31 -7.70
C LEU A 333 5.80 -5.44 -6.45
N VAL A 334 4.65 -4.84 -6.17
CA VAL A 334 4.44 -3.95 -5.04
C VAL A 334 3.53 -4.63 -4.03
N LEU A 335 4.02 -4.84 -2.82
CA LEU A 335 3.32 -5.47 -1.71
C LEU A 335 3.22 -4.47 -0.56
N MET A 336 2.02 -3.98 -0.29
CA MET A 336 1.80 -2.95 0.74
C MET A 336 0.81 -3.44 1.79
N ASP A 337 1.23 -3.36 3.05
CA ASP A 337 0.38 -3.65 4.20
C ASP A 337 0.10 -2.35 4.97
N GLU A 338 -1.16 -1.93 4.93
CA GLU A 338 -1.69 -0.70 5.53
C GLU A 338 -0.94 0.58 5.14
N PRO A 339 -0.77 0.86 3.83
CA PRO A 339 -0.06 2.06 3.38
C PRO A 339 -0.78 3.36 3.77
N ASP A 340 -2.06 3.29 4.08
CA ASP A 340 -2.94 4.39 4.48
C ASP A 340 -2.91 4.70 5.98
N ALA A 341 -2.21 3.88 6.79
CA ALA A 341 -2.10 4.11 8.22
C ALA A 341 -1.56 5.53 8.52
N TYR A 342 -2.07 6.15 9.58
CA TYR A 342 -1.75 7.53 10.00
C TYR A 342 -2.13 8.65 9.01
N MET A 343 -2.64 8.35 7.83
CA MET A 343 -3.12 9.35 6.88
C MET A 343 -4.45 9.97 7.36
N ASN A 344 -4.67 11.23 7.03
CA ASN A 344 -5.96 11.85 7.28
C ASN A 344 -7.03 11.28 6.31
N PRO A 345 -8.33 11.40 6.64
CA PRO A 345 -9.41 10.83 5.85
C PRO A 345 -9.40 11.25 4.36
N ARG A 346 -9.03 12.50 4.07
CA ARG A 346 -8.96 13.00 2.68
C ARG A 346 -7.90 12.25 1.87
N TRP A 347 -6.71 12.04 2.44
CA TRP A 347 -5.64 11.32 1.75
C TRP A 347 -5.95 9.84 1.59
N LYS A 348 -6.64 9.23 2.57
CA LYS A 348 -7.11 7.84 2.46
C LYS A 348 -8.12 7.68 1.32
N TYR A 349 -9.02 8.64 1.17
CA TYR A 349 -9.99 8.65 0.07
C TYR A 349 -9.31 8.73 -1.31
N ASP A 350 -8.24 9.52 -1.42
CA ASP A 350 -7.52 9.73 -2.68
C ASP A 350 -6.43 8.69 -2.94
N ILE A 351 -6.02 7.88 -1.93
CA ILE A 351 -4.79 7.05 -2.02
C ILE A 351 -4.83 6.07 -3.18
N LYS A 352 -5.97 5.40 -3.41
CA LYS A 352 -6.09 4.40 -4.49
C LYS A 352 -5.92 5.04 -5.86
N SER A 353 -6.61 6.14 -6.14
CA SER A 353 -6.48 6.86 -7.40
C SER A 353 -5.08 7.43 -7.59
N THR A 354 -4.46 7.92 -6.50
CA THR A 354 -3.07 8.39 -6.49
C THR A 354 -2.09 7.27 -6.84
N MET A 355 -2.28 6.08 -6.27
CA MET A 355 -1.44 4.92 -6.57
C MET A 355 -1.61 4.46 -8.02
N ASP A 356 -2.84 4.39 -8.51
CA ASP A 356 -3.11 4.00 -9.90
C ASP A 356 -2.48 5.00 -10.90
N GLN A 357 -2.56 6.30 -10.63
CA GLN A 357 -1.92 7.30 -11.47
C GLN A 357 -0.39 7.18 -11.45
N SER A 358 0.22 6.96 -10.29
CA SER A 358 1.67 6.71 -10.21
C SER A 358 2.08 5.44 -10.95
N LEU A 359 1.22 4.42 -11.00
CA LEU A 359 1.50 3.14 -11.66
C LEU A 359 1.12 3.12 -13.15
N GLN A 360 0.38 4.12 -13.67
CA GLN A 360 0.03 4.18 -15.10
C GLN A 360 1.25 4.20 -16.03
N GLU A 361 2.35 4.82 -15.57
CA GLU A 361 3.60 4.86 -16.31
C GLU A 361 4.47 3.61 -16.09
N ALA A 362 4.09 2.74 -15.15
CA ALA A 362 4.86 1.56 -14.80
C ALA A 362 4.54 0.38 -15.73
N VAL A 363 5.57 -0.17 -16.34
CA VAL A 363 5.44 -1.32 -17.25
C VAL A 363 5.32 -2.61 -16.42
N ASN A 364 4.30 -3.45 -16.71
CA ASN A 364 4.13 -4.79 -16.12
C ASN A 364 4.22 -4.84 -14.58
N THR A 365 3.72 -3.82 -13.89
CA THR A 365 3.72 -3.74 -12.42
C THR A 365 2.37 -4.17 -11.87
N GLN A 366 2.38 -5.02 -10.83
CA GLN A 366 1.21 -5.33 -10.01
C GLN A 366 1.42 -4.81 -8.60
N ALA A 367 0.38 -4.18 -8.05
CA ALA A 367 0.33 -3.79 -6.64
C ALA A 367 -0.72 -4.63 -5.89
N ILE A 368 -0.33 -5.21 -4.76
CA ILE A 368 -1.22 -5.89 -3.82
C ILE A 368 -1.20 -5.09 -2.52
N ILE A 369 -2.37 -4.58 -2.14
CA ILE A 369 -2.52 -3.62 -1.06
C ILE A 369 -3.47 -4.20 -0.02
N ALA A 370 -3.02 -4.41 1.20
CA ALA A 370 -3.87 -4.78 2.31
C ALA A 370 -4.26 -3.52 3.11
N THR A 371 -5.53 -3.36 3.37
CA THR A 371 -6.08 -2.29 4.22
C THR A 371 -7.31 -2.76 4.97
N HIS A 372 -7.69 -2.06 6.01
CA HIS A 372 -8.97 -2.24 6.71
C HIS A 372 -9.84 -0.98 6.63
N ASP A 373 -9.43 0.05 5.89
CA ASP A 373 -10.10 1.36 5.87
C ASP A 373 -11.14 1.44 4.73
N PRO A 374 -12.41 1.73 5.03
CA PRO A 374 -13.46 1.83 4.02
C PRO A 374 -13.26 3.00 3.05
N LEU A 375 -12.52 4.04 3.45
CA LEU A 375 -12.24 5.18 2.58
C LEU A 375 -11.37 4.79 1.38
N VAL A 376 -10.46 3.83 1.56
CA VAL A 376 -9.54 3.38 0.51
C VAL A 376 -10.26 2.63 -0.60
N ILE A 377 -11.32 1.88 -0.27
CA ILE A 377 -12.05 1.05 -1.23
C ILE A 377 -13.26 1.75 -1.85
N ASN A 378 -13.61 2.94 -1.38
CA ASN A 378 -14.77 3.66 -1.88
C ASN A 378 -14.62 4.02 -3.37
N GLY A 379 -15.54 3.56 -4.20
CA GLY A 379 -15.50 3.74 -5.65
C GLY A 379 -14.53 2.80 -6.40
N VAL A 380 -13.98 1.79 -5.74
CA VAL A 380 -13.12 0.77 -6.38
C VAL A 380 -13.99 -0.35 -6.94
N PRO A 381 -13.87 -0.71 -8.23
CA PRO A 381 -14.61 -1.83 -8.80
C PRO A 381 -14.31 -3.14 -8.06
N LYS A 382 -15.33 -3.96 -7.87
CA LYS A 382 -15.27 -5.22 -7.10
C LYS A 382 -14.22 -6.21 -7.59
N GLU A 383 -13.91 -6.19 -8.87
CA GLU A 383 -12.92 -7.06 -9.52
C GLU A 383 -11.52 -6.88 -8.90
N TYR A 384 -11.24 -5.66 -8.40
CA TYR A 384 -9.97 -5.33 -7.75
C TYR A 384 -9.96 -5.56 -6.24
N ILE A 385 -11.06 -6.09 -5.65
CA ILE A 385 -11.16 -6.28 -4.20
C ILE A 385 -11.25 -7.76 -3.87
N ARG A 386 -10.57 -8.17 -2.78
CA ARG A 386 -10.67 -9.49 -2.17
C ARG A 386 -10.96 -9.34 -0.69
N ILE A 387 -12.02 -9.99 -0.22
CA ILE A 387 -12.44 -9.95 1.18
C ILE A 387 -11.88 -11.18 1.89
N PHE A 388 -11.07 -10.94 2.91
CA PHE A 388 -10.52 -11.96 3.78
C PHE A 388 -11.42 -12.12 5.00
N THR A 389 -12.01 -13.28 5.16
CA THR A 389 -12.86 -13.63 6.30
C THR A 389 -12.18 -14.66 7.17
N ARG A 390 -12.39 -14.53 8.48
CA ARG A 390 -11.91 -15.50 9.46
C ARG A 390 -13.04 -16.49 9.76
N ASN A 391 -12.79 -17.76 9.49
CA ASN A 391 -13.72 -18.84 9.78
C ASN A 391 -13.13 -19.75 10.84
N GLU A 392 -13.98 -20.51 11.52
CA GLU A 392 -13.58 -21.48 12.54
C GLU A 392 -14.16 -22.84 12.22
N ASN A 393 -13.32 -23.87 12.27
CA ASN A 393 -13.73 -25.25 12.18
C ASN A 393 -13.00 -26.06 13.26
N GLN A 394 -13.76 -26.74 14.12
CA GLN A 394 -13.25 -27.57 15.23
C GLN A 394 -12.23 -26.86 16.13
N GLY A 395 -12.42 -25.55 16.40
CA GLY A 395 -11.52 -24.75 17.23
C GLY A 395 -10.27 -24.23 16.51
N ARG A 396 -10.09 -24.52 15.22
CA ARG A 396 -9.02 -23.97 14.39
C ARG A 396 -9.57 -22.86 13.50
N PHE A 397 -8.88 -21.72 13.52
CA PHE A 397 -9.19 -20.61 12.63
C PHE A 397 -8.51 -20.78 11.28
N PHE A 398 -9.24 -20.48 10.21
CA PHE A 398 -8.73 -20.49 8.86
C PHE A 398 -9.26 -19.29 8.06
N THR A 399 -8.50 -18.89 7.04
CA THR A 399 -8.81 -17.78 6.16
C THR A 399 -9.61 -18.27 4.95
N ARG A 400 -10.70 -17.60 4.65
CA ARG A 400 -11.41 -17.73 3.37
C ARG A 400 -11.35 -16.41 2.61
N VAL A 401 -11.10 -16.48 1.31
CA VAL A 401 -11.13 -15.31 0.42
C VAL A 401 -12.42 -15.31 -0.37
N ILE A 402 -13.08 -14.16 -0.40
CA ILE A 402 -14.34 -13.95 -1.11
C ILE A 402 -14.14 -12.85 -2.15
N THR A 403 -14.59 -13.08 -3.38
CA THR A 403 -14.75 -12.01 -4.38
C THR A 403 -16.10 -11.34 -4.14
N PRO A 404 -16.15 -10.02 -3.98
CA PRO A 404 -17.39 -9.31 -3.72
C PRO A 404 -18.41 -9.47 -4.86
N VAL A 405 -19.70 -9.45 -4.51
CA VAL A 405 -20.79 -9.50 -5.48
C VAL A 405 -21.19 -8.10 -5.94
N GLU A 406 -21.20 -7.13 -5.03
CA GLU A 406 -21.64 -5.76 -5.27
C GLU A 406 -20.45 -4.84 -5.55
N ASN A 407 -20.63 -3.84 -6.43
CA ASN A 407 -19.65 -2.78 -6.62
C ASN A 407 -19.68 -1.77 -5.48
N THR A 408 -18.53 -1.18 -5.14
CA THR A 408 -18.47 -0.11 -4.14
C THR A 408 -18.91 1.25 -4.67
N GLU A 409 -18.99 1.40 -5.99
CA GLU A 409 -19.40 2.64 -6.64
C GLU A 409 -20.84 3.02 -6.24
N GLY A 410 -21.00 4.26 -5.77
CA GLY A 410 -22.31 4.79 -5.36
C GLY A 410 -22.83 4.31 -4.01
N MET A 411 -22.15 3.40 -3.32
CA MET A 411 -22.57 2.95 -1.99
C MET A 411 -22.40 4.02 -0.91
N GLY A 412 -21.37 4.86 -1.02
CA GLY A 412 -20.93 5.73 0.07
C GLY A 412 -20.33 4.94 1.24
N ILE A 413 -19.76 5.64 2.22
CA ILE A 413 -19.06 4.99 3.34
C ILE A 413 -20.01 4.19 4.23
N ASP A 414 -21.20 4.73 4.52
CA ASP A 414 -22.19 4.04 5.35
C ASP A 414 -22.69 2.76 4.67
N GLY A 415 -22.95 2.81 3.37
CA GLY A 415 -23.32 1.63 2.59
C GLY A 415 -22.23 0.56 2.59
N LEU A 416 -20.96 0.97 2.41
CA LEU A 416 -19.81 0.06 2.49
C LEU A 416 -19.70 -0.62 3.86
N LEU A 417 -19.82 0.14 4.93
CA LEU A 417 -19.74 -0.40 6.30
C LEU A 417 -20.80 -1.45 6.57
N GLN A 418 -22.00 -1.32 5.97
CA GLN A 418 -23.12 -2.23 6.18
C GLN A 418 -23.22 -3.35 5.14
N SER A 419 -22.45 -3.29 4.08
CA SER A 419 -22.41 -4.29 3.01
C SER A 419 -21.58 -5.52 3.37
N GLU A 420 -21.44 -6.44 2.41
CA GLU A 420 -20.60 -7.63 2.50
C GLU A 420 -19.12 -7.33 2.79
N TYR A 421 -18.67 -6.09 2.55
CA TYR A 421 -17.28 -5.68 2.74
C TYR A 421 -16.87 -5.61 4.21
N TYR A 422 -17.77 -5.13 5.09
CA TYR A 422 -17.48 -4.95 6.52
C TYR A 422 -18.50 -5.61 7.44
N GLY A 423 -19.72 -5.87 6.96
CA GLY A 423 -20.75 -6.61 7.69
C GLY A 423 -21.27 -5.91 8.95
N LEU A 424 -21.09 -4.58 9.09
CA LEU A 424 -21.63 -3.86 10.22
C LEU A 424 -23.15 -3.75 10.09
N GLN A 425 -23.86 -3.93 11.19
CA GLN A 425 -25.30 -3.77 11.21
C GLN A 425 -25.73 -2.31 11.10
N THR A 426 -24.89 -1.40 11.53
CA THR A 426 -25.16 0.05 11.58
C THR A 426 -23.88 0.85 11.72
N SER A 427 -23.86 2.09 11.21
CA SER A 427 -22.81 3.08 11.46
C SER A 427 -23.10 3.95 12.69
N TYR A 428 -24.30 3.83 13.31
CA TYR A 428 -24.64 4.58 14.52
C TYR A 428 -24.13 3.89 15.78
N ASP A 429 -24.04 4.67 16.87
CA ASP A 429 -23.77 4.14 18.18
C ASP A 429 -24.90 3.20 18.66
N GLN A 430 -24.56 2.29 19.56
CA GLN A 430 -25.49 1.24 20.02
C GLN A 430 -26.77 1.80 20.65
N LYS A 431 -26.70 2.95 21.34
CA LYS A 431 -27.86 3.57 21.99
C LYS A 431 -28.83 4.15 20.95
N SER A 432 -28.29 4.88 19.98
CA SER A 432 -29.08 5.42 18.87
C SER A 432 -29.68 4.30 18.03
N HIS A 433 -28.92 3.25 17.74
CA HIS A 433 -29.42 2.09 16.99
C HIS A 433 -30.62 1.41 17.68
N LYS A 434 -30.56 1.19 19.00
CA LYS A 434 -31.71 0.64 19.75
C LYS A 434 -32.95 1.55 19.69
N LYS A 435 -32.78 2.87 19.78
CA LYS A 435 -33.84 3.83 19.60
C LYS A 435 -34.42 3.80 18.19
N PHE A 436 -33.62 3.64 17.17
CA PHE A 436 -34.06 3.46 15.78
C PHE A 436 -34.95 2.23 15.62
N LEU A 437 -34.47 1.07 16.07
CA LEU A 437 -35.23 -0.17 15.99
C LEU A 437 -36.59 -0.02 16.71
N ARG A 438 -36.56 0.57 17.89
CA ARG A 438 -37.80 0.81 18.68
C ARG A 438 -38.73 1.79 17.98
N ARG A 439 -38.20 2.86 17.39
CA ARG A 439 -38.98 3.80 16.57
C ARG A 439 -39.66 3.10 15.39
N GLN A 440 -38.94 2.24 14.69
CA GLN A 440 -39.51 1.45 13.58
C GLN A 440 -40.64 0.53 14.02
N GLU A 441 -40.46 -0.19 15.13
CA GLU A 441 -41.52 -1.05 15.68
C GLU A 441 -42.79 -0.24 16.01
N LEU A 442 -42.63 0.92 16.63
CA LEU A 442 -43.74 1.79 17.02
C LEU A 442 -44.46 2.40 15.81
N TYR A 443 -43.72 2.79 14.74
CA TYR A 443 -44.32 3.23 13.49
C TYR A 443 -45.15 2.13 12.82
N LEU A 444 -44.66 0.89 12.80
CA LEU A 444 -45.41 -0.24 12.24
C LEU A 444 -46.71 -0.49 13.02
N LYS A 445 -46.68 -0.38 14.33
CA LYS A 445 -47.88 -0.49 15.16
C LYS A 445 -48.84 0.66 14.93
N LEU A 446 -48.33 1.88 14.76
CA LEU A 446 -49.16 3.05 14.48
C LEU A 446 -49.91 2.90 13.15
N ILE A 447 -49.20 2.49 12.09
CA ILE A 447 -49.77 2.27 10.75
C ILE A 447 -50.77 1.09 10.75
N GLY A 448 -50.49 0.05 11.54
CA GLY A 448 -51.38 -1.10 11.71
C GLY A 448 -52.56 -0.84 12.67
N GLU A 449 -52.78 0.41 13.08
CA GLU A 449 -53.83 0.82 14.04
C GLU A 449 -53.81 0.03 15.37
N SER A 450 -52.68 -0.56 15.73
CA SER A 450 -52.50 -1.39 16.92
C SER A 450 -51.68 -0.71 18.03
N ALA A 451 -51.26 0.54 17.85
CA ALA A 451 -50.46 1.29 18.80
C ALA A 451 -51.33 1.83 19.97
N THR A 452 -50.90 1.58 21.19
CA THR A 452 -51.51 2.17 22.41
C THR A 452 -51.16 3.65 22.55
N ASP A 453 -51.87 4.39 23.37
CA ASP A 453 -51.58 5.82 23.61
C ASP A 453 -50.20 6.01 24.30
N GLU A 454 -49.78 5.05 25.12
CA GLU A 454 -48.46 5.02 25.73
C GLU A 454 -47.36 4.82 24.65
N GLU A 455 -47.56 3.90 23.69
CA GLU A 455 -46.65 3.67 22.58
C GLU A 455 -46.56 4.87 21.61
N LYS A 456 -47.67 5.60 21.44
CA LYS A 456 -47.65 6.86 20.67
C LYS A 456 -46.86 7.95 21.41
N ALA A 457 -46.95 8.02 22.73
CA ALA A 457 -46.17 8.97 23.54
C ALA A 457 -44.68 8.60 23.50
N GLU A 458 -44.35 7.30 23.63
CA GLU A 458 -42.97 6.78 23.47
C GLU A 458 -42.40 7.12 22.09
N LEU A 459 -43.17 6.94 21.02
CA LEU A 459 -42.78 7.29 19.67
C LEU A 459 -42.41 8.76 19.52
N ARG A 460 -43.24 9.66 20.11
CA ARG A 460 -42.94 11.11 20.08
C ARG A 460 -41.67 11.44 20.84
N GLU A 461 -41.44 10.83 22.00
CA GLU A 461 -40.22 11.03 22.79
C GLU A 461 -38.96 10.55 22.03
N ILE A 462 -38.99 9.32 21.51
CA ILE A 462 -37.87 8.77 20.72
C ILE A 462 -37.59 9.62 19.47
N THR A 463 -38.64 10.06 18.76
CA THR A 463 -38.51 10.90 17.58
C THR A 463 -37.90 12.26 17.91
N LYS A 464 -38.28 12.85 19.03
CA LYS A 464 -37.70 14.10 19.54
C LYS A 464 -36.24 13.94 19.92
N ASP A 465 -35.88 12.83 20.57
CA ASP A 465 -34.50 12.52 20.96
C ASP A 465 -33.57 12.26 19.78
N LEU A 466 -34.05 11.54 18.76
CA LEU A 466 -33.28 11.24 17.55
C LEU A 466 -33.25 12.43 16.57
N GLY A 467 -34.16 13.39 16.75
CA GLY A 467 -34.28 14.57 15.90
C GLY A 467 -34.52 14.18 14.43
N LEU A 468 -33.78 14.80 13.52
CA LEU A 468 -33.86 14.55 12.08
C LEU A 468 -33.02 13.36 11.62
N LEU A 469 -32.54 12.49 12.52
CA LEU A 469 -31.76 11.31 12.12
C LEU A 469 -32.64 10.32 11.32
N PRO A 470 -32.18 9.83 10.17
CA PRO A 470 -32.98 9.00 9.25
C PRO A 470 -33.24 7.59 9.79
N LEU A 471 -34.30 6.94 9.29
CA LEU A 471 -34.56 5.51 9.51
C LEU A 471 -33.75 4.62 8.56
N SER A 472 -33.20 5.18 7.51
CA SER A 472 -32.31 4.47 6.56
C SER A 472 -31.08 5.30 6.20
N TYR A 473 -30.05 4.63 5.75
CA TYR A 473 -28.69 5.16 5.62
C TYR A 473 -28.39 5.79 4.25
N ASN A 474 -29.36 5.84 3.31
CA ASN A 474 -29.07 6.07 1.89
C ASN A 474 -29.51 7.41 1.31
N SER A 475 -30.10 8.32 2.10
CA SER A 475 -30.56 9.60 1.57
C SER A 475 -30.21 10.80 2.46
N ILE A 476 -30.08 11.95 1.79
CA ILE A 476 -29.85 13.27 2.43
C ILE A 476 -31.15 13.82 3.03
N ASP A 477 -32.32 13.32 2.60
CA ASP A 477 -33.64 13.70 3.11
C ASP A 477 -34.21 12.60 4.02
N PHE A 478 -34.10 12.83 5.30
CA PHE A 478 -34.44 11.89 6.36
C PHE A 478 -35.92 11.52 6.41
N LEU A 479 -36.81 12.48 6.14
CA LEU A 479 -38.24 12.24 6.06
C LEU A 479 -38.65 11.41 4.85
N TYR A 480 -37.93 11.60 3.73
CA TYR A 480 -38.15 10.84 2.52
C TYR A 480 -37.81 9.37 2.68
N ASP A 481 -36.72 9.07 3.38
CA ASP A 481 -36.32 7.69 3.65
C ASP A 481 -37.24 6.97 4.62
N ASP A 482 -37.67 7.65 5.67
CA ASP A 482 -38.68 7.15 6.60
C ASP A 482 -39.99 6.85 5.85
N PHE A 483 -40.40 7.78 5.00
CA PHE A 483 -41.53 7.60 4.10
C PHE A 483 -41.36 6.40 3.19
N LEU A 484 -40.21 6.28 2.49
CA LEU A 484 -39.96 5.17 1.57
C LEU A 484 -39.95 3.80 2.26
N ASN A 485 -39.37 3.68 3.43
CA ASN A 485 -39.32 2.44 4.18
C ASN A 485 -40.72 1.97 4.65
N VAL A 486 -41.55 2.89 5.07
CA VAL A 486 -42.94 2.60 5.43
C VAL A 486 -43.74 2.28 4.17
N TYR A 487 -43.56 3.05 3.09
CA TYR A 487 -44.27 2.87 1.83
C TYR A 487 -43.90 1.56 1.11
N LYS A 488 -42.64 1.15 1.13
CA LYS A 488 -42.19 -0.13 0.54
C LYS A 488 -42.84 -1.36 1.17
N ARG A 489 -43.27 -1.25 2.42
CA ARG A 489 -44.01 -2.32 3.12
C ARG A 489 -45.51 -2.33 2.79
N CYS A 490 -46.03 -1.34 2.08
CA CYS A 490 -47.39 -1.35 1.55
C CYS A 490 -47.44 -2.21 0.28
N ASN A 491 -48.43 -3.09 0.15
CA ASN A 491 -48.60 -3.99 -1.00
C ASN A 491 -48.72 -3.28 -2.37
N LEU A 492 -48.93 -1.97 -2.40
CA LEU A 492 -49.02 -1.16 -3.62
C LEU A 492 -47.65 -0.77 -4.20
N TYR A 493 -46.55 -0.85 -3.44
CA TYR A 493 -45.23 -0.46 -3.93
C TYR A 493 -44.65 -1.44 -4.96
N SER A 494 -44.93 -2.73 -4.81
CA SER A 494 -44.36 -3.80 -5.65
C SER A 494 -45.08 -4.02 -6.97
N LYS A 495 -46.15 -3.26 -7.28
CA LYS A 495 -46.94 -3.43 -8.51
C LYS A 495 -46.36 -2.57 -9.65
N GLU A 496 -46.09 -3.20 -10.78
CA GLU A 496 -45.59 -2.55 -12.01
C GLU A 496 -46.60 -1.57 -12.62
N TYR A 497 -47.92 -1.88 -12.51
CA TYR A 497 -49.01 -1.05 -12.99
C TYR A 497 -50.13 -0.95 -11.94
N LEU A 498 -50.62 0.27 -11.72
CA LEU A 498 -51.74 0.55 -10.79
C LEU A 498 -52.99 0.92 -11.59
N THR A 499 -54.14 0.38 -11.22
CA THR A 499 -55.43 0.86 -11.68
C THR A 499 -55.76 2.24 -11.10
N TYR A 500 -56.73 2.95 -11.67
CA TYR A 500 -57.09 4.28 -11.17
C TYR A 500 -57.47 4.28 -9.69
N ASP A 501 -58.26 3.30 -9.26
CA ASP A 501 -58.66 3.15 -7.83
C ASP A 501 -57.45 2.87 -6.94
N GLN A 502 -56.49 2.07 -7.40
CA GLN A 502 -55.25 1.82 -6.69
C GLN A 502 -54.32 3.04 -6.63
N VAL A 503 -54.38 3.94 -7.61
CA VAL A 503 -53.68 5.23 -7.56
C VAL A 503 -54.29 6.13 -6.48
N LEU A 504 -55.61 6.13 -6.33
CA LEU A 504 -56.29 6.88 -5.26
C LEU A 504 -55.97 6.28 -3.90
N GLU A 505 -56.06 4.97 -3.73
CA GLU A 505 -55.67 4.25 -2.52
C GLU A 505 -54.21 4.54 -2.14
N ARG A 506 -53.32 4.54 -3.11
CA ARG A 506 -51.90 4.89 -2.92
C ARG A 506 -51.73 6.32 -2.40
N ARG A 507 -52.49 7.29 -2.93
CA ARG A 507 -52.44 8.69 -2.50
C ARG A 507 -52.91 8.85 -1.06
N GLU A 508 -53.99 8.20 -0.67
CA GLU A 508 -54.48 8.23 0.71
C GLU A 508 -53.46 7.59 1.68
N LYS A 509 -52.87 6.44 1.31
CA LYS A 509 -51.83 5.80 2.11
C LYS A 509 -50.58 6.67 2.27
N ILE A 510 -50.14 7.35 1.20
CA ILE A 510 -49.02 8.30 1.24
C ILE A 510 -49.34 9.45 2.22
N LYS A 511 -50.55 9.99 2.16
CA LYS A 511 -51.01 11.05 3.04
C LYS A 511 -51.02 10.60 4.51
N GLU A 512 -51.58 9.43 4.81
CA GLU A 512 -51.56 8.83 6.16
C GLU A 512 -50.14 8.66 6.70
N ILE A 513 -49.20 8.17 5.86
CA ILE A 513 -47.79 7.98 6.23
C ILE A 513 -47.11 9.34 6.53
N ILE A 514 -47.34 10.33 5.67
CA ILE A 514 -46.80 11.67 5.86
C ILE A 514 -47.35 12.32 7.15
N GLU A 515 -48.66 12.26 7.38
CA GLU A 515 -49.30 12.80 8.58
C GLU A 515 -48.73 12.12 9.85
N ALA A 516 -48.58 10.79 9.85
CA ALA A 516 -47.99 10.05 10.96
C ALA A 516 -46.51 10.42 11.21
N LEU A 517 -45.72 10.67 10.16
CA LEU A 517 -44.32 11.12 10.27
C LEU A 517 -44.26 12.55 10.86
N TYR A 518 -45.16 13.45 10.46
CA TYR A 518 -45.19 14.83 10.96
C TYR A 518 -45.73 14.91 12.39
N GLU A 519 -46.76 14.13 12.75
CA GLU A 519 -47.29 14.08 14.11
C GLU A 519 -46.25 13.53 15.11
N GLY A 520 -45.36 12.67 14.70
CA GLY A 520 -44.23 12.19 15.49
C GLY A 520 -43.14 13.25 15.76
N GLN A 521 -43.17 14.41 15.04
CA GLN A 521 -42.20 15.51 15.20
C GLN A 521 -42.70 16.64 16.09
N VAL A 522 -43.97 16.65 16.47
CA VAL A 522 -44.59 17.60 17.40
C VAL A 522 -44.78 16.92 18.75
#